data_27f546a7f4815d4c309d00b4a66dde9b
#
_entry.id   27f546a7f4815d4c309d00b4a66dde9b
#
_cell.length_a   1.000
_cell.length_b   1.000
_cell.length_c   1.000
_cell.angle_alpha   90.00
_cell.angle_beta   90.00
_cell.angle_gamma   90.00
#
_symmetry.space_group_name_H-M   'P 1'
#
loop_
_entity.id
_entity.type
_entity.pdbx_description
1 polymer ?
#
loop_
_entity_poly.entity_id
_entity_poly.type
_entity_poly.pdbx_seq_one_letter_code
_entity_poly.pdbx_strand_id
1 'polypeptide(L)'
;MHHPRRTLVALLVLANVLASAHAAADERSLDGVNFTGPLITPNPAGLPQGNWYIEPYLVRIDSRDHYDDGGHRRRSGQRSGAWATVVPIIYGFSDRVMGQVNLSASRSESGGARSSGFRAGDTTARLLYLLQAPNADGTRPAISVALVQRFSTGSHDRIAGNPLDAQGDGVQRTTAALGVQQVVWLGNDRPVRWRAQLSAGPAPSRTAISGTSVYGTDDSFQGHISRGSVLGLSVGAEYSFNSRWVGVMEVAASRETGQRLSGFARNSSGAIERIEEHRPASRSVTLAPAVEYHFSPTLGLIAGVEFSVAGRNTSHIVSPQIALGMFF
;
A
#
# COMPACT_ATOMS: atom_id res chain seq x y z
N MET A 1 2.32 31.07 11.32
CA MET A 1 1.08 31.25 10.51
C MET A 1 1.28 30.50 9.20
N HIS A 2 0.80 29.27 9.09
CA HIS A 2 1.00 28.42 7.90
C HIS A 2 -0.24 28.48 7.00
N HIS A 3 -0.03 28.80 5.75
CA HIS A 3 -1.07 28.98 4.75
C HIS A 3 -1.75 27.64 4.35
N PRO A 4 -3.05 27.42 4.62
CA PRO A 4 -3.79 26.25 4.14
C PRO A 4 -4.22 26.39 2.65
N ARG A 5 -3.83 27.49 1.97
CA ARG A 5 -4.36 27.80 0.62
C ARG A 5 -3.77 26.97 -0.53
N ARG A 6 -2.60 26.33 -0.36
CA ARG A 6 -1.95 25.59 -1.46
C ARG A 6 -2.51 24.17 -1.69
N THR A 7 -3.09 23.54 -0.66
CA THR A 7 -3.67 22.19 -0.77
C THR A 7 -5.06 22.22 -1.41
N LEU A 8 -5.80 23.32 -1.27
CA LEU A 8 -7.14 23.48 -1.86
C LEU A 8 -7.09 23.69 -3.38
N VAL A 9 -6.02 24.32 -3.89
CA VAL A 9 -5.85 24.62 -5.32
C VAL A 9 -5.60 23.35 -6.13
N ALA A 10 -4.88 22.37 -5.59
CA ALA A 10 -4.62 21.10 -6.28
C ALA A 10 -5.88 20.24 -6.41
N LEU A 11 -6.77 20.27 -5.41
CA LEU A 11 -8.07 19.57 -5.45
C LEU A 11 -9.06 20.24 -6.41
N LEU A 12 -9.03 21.57 -6.52
CA LEU A 12 -9.89 22.33 -7.42
C LEU A 12 -9.48 22.21 -8.90
N VAL A 13 -8.21 22.05 -9.20
CA VAL A 13 -7.73 21.79 -10.58
C VAL A 13 -8.15 20.39 -11.05
N LEU A 14 -8.12 19.39 -10.17
CA LEU A 14 -8.59 18.04 -10.49
C LEU A 14 -10.12 18.03 -10.75
N ALA A 15 -10.89 18.81 -10.00
CA ALA A 15 -12.36 18.91 -10.16
C ALA A 15 -12.78 19.60 -11.47
N ASN A 16 -12.02 20.57 -11.96
CA ASN A 16 -12.36 21.29 -13.21
C ASN A 16 -11.99 20.51 -14.48
N VAL A 17 -11.03 19.59 -14.44
CA VAL A 17 -10.71 18.69 -15.56
C VAL A 17 -11.82 17.67 -15.76
N LEU A 18 -12.58 17.34 -14.70
CA LEU A 18 -13.69 16.38 -14.75
C LEU A 18 -14.98 16.96 -15.31
N ALA A 19 -15.15 18.29 -15.34
CA ALA A 19 -16.41 18.94 -15.75
C ALA A 19 -16.52 19.20 -17.26
N SER A 20 -15.46 19.06 -18.06
CA SER A 20 -15.43 19.52 -19.46
C SER A 20 -15.62 18.42 -20.52
N ALA A 21 -15.89 17.17 -20.15
CA ALA A 21 -15.90 16.02 -21.07
C ALA A 21 -17.31 15.54 -21.48
N HIS A 22 -18.28 16.44 -21.61
CA HIS A 22 -19.61 16.10 -22.13
C HIS A 22 -19.80 16.67 -23.55
N ALA A 23 -19.10 16.09 -24.53
CA ALA A 23 -19.40 16.37 -25.94
C ALA A 23 -19.16 15.13 -26.79
N ALA A 24 -20.20 14.68 -27.48
CA ALA A 24 -20.28 13.63 -28.50
C ALA A 24 -19.99 12.19 -28.00
N ALA A 25 -21.07 11.45 -27.72
CA ALA A 25 -21.04 9.99 -27.55
C ALA A 25 -20.96 9.33 -28.95
N ASP A 26 -19.78 9.34 -29.55
CA ASP A 26 -19.39 8.28 -30.46
C ASP A 26 -19.23 6.99 -29.63
N GLU A 27 -19.61 5.81 -30.15
CA GLU A 27 -19.52 4.53 -29.44
C GLU A 27 -18.04 4.19 -29.17
N ARG A 28 -17.47 4.82 -28.12
CA ARG A 28 -16.11 4.54 -27.67
C ARG A 28 -16.09 3.19 -26.99
N SER A 29 -15.16 2.34 -27.41
CA SER A 29 -14.96 1.01 -26.82
C SER A 29 -13.58 0.90 -26.21
N LEU A 30 -13.49 0.18 -25.08
CA LEU A 30 -12.23 -0.25 -24.48
C LEU A 30 -11.64 -1.49 -25.17
N ASP A 31 -12.23 -1.96 -26.28
CA ASP A 31 -11.71 -3.07 -27.06
C ASP A 31 -10.28 -2.75 -27.56
N GLY A 32 -9.35 -3.65 -27.26
CA GLY A 32 -7.93 -3.46 -27.56
C GLY A 32 -7.19 -2.47 -26.64
N VAL A 33 -7.83 -1.96 -25.59
CA VAL A 33 -7.19 -1.22 -24.51
C VAL A 33 -6.96 -2.14 -23.33
N ASN A 34 -5.71 -2.28 -22.93
CA ASN A 34 -5.33 -3.11 -21.79
C ASN A 34 -4.77 -2.23 -20.67
N PHE A 35 -5.08 -2.62 -19.45
CA PHE A 35 -4.57 -2.00 -18.24
C PHE A 35 -4.29 -3.11 -17.21
N THR A 36 -3.06 -3.27 -16.78
CA THR A 36 -2.70 -4.19 -15.67
C THR A 36 -3.21 -3.62 -14.33
N GLY A 37 -2.88 -2.38 -14.10
CA GLY A 37 -3.24 -1.64 -12.89
C GLY A 37 -2.03 -1.01 -12.23
N PRO A 38 -2.23 0.08 -11.49
CA PRO A 38 -1.16 0.77 -10.77
C PRO A 38 -0.51 -0.11 -9.69
N LEU A 39 0.71 0.26 -9.28
CA LEU A 39 1.50 -0.46 -8.28
C LEU A 39 0.92 -0.41 -6.86
N ILE A 40 0.21 0.69 -6.52
CA ILE A 40 -0.23 0.98 -5.15
C ILE A 40 -1.75 0.99 -5.02
N THR A 41 -2.45 1.65 -5.96
CA THR A 41 -3.89 1.92 -5.86
C THR A 41 -4.70 0.70 -6.29
N PRO A 42 -5.45 0.05 -5.38
CA PRO A 42 -6.21 -1.15 -5.71
C PRO A 42 -7.29 -0.92 -6.77
N ASN A 43 -7.74 -2.00 -7.41
CA ASN A 43 -8.84 -1.96 -8.38
C ASN A 43 -10.21 -1.81 -7.67
N PRO A 44 -10.96 -0.72 -7.88
CA PRO A 44 -12.30 -0.54 -7.33
C PRO A 44 -13.41 -1.22 -8.17
N ALA A 45 -13.14 -1.55 -9.44
CA ALA A 45 -14.15 -2.13 -10.33
C ALA A 45 -14.41 -3.61 -10.05
N GLY A 46 -13.59 -4.24 -9.22
CA GLY A 46 -13.72 -5.65 -8.92
C GLY A 46 -13.20 -6.56 -10.04
N LEU A 47 -13.60 -7.82 -9.98
CA LEU A 47 -13.28 -8.86 -10.95
C LEU A 47 -14.58 -9.57 -11.33
N PRO A 48 -14.86 -9.86 -12.63
CA PRO A 48 -16.07 -10.55 -13.04
C PRO A 48 -16.18 -11.94 -12.40
N GLN A 49 -17.40 -12.44 -12.27
CA GLN A 49 -17.68 -13.74 -11.67
C GLN A 49 -16.88 -14.87 -12.34
N GLY A 50 -16.32 -15.75 -11.52
CA GLY A 50 -15.60 -16.95 -11.97
C GLY A 50 -14.15 -16.72 -12.39
N ASN A 51 -13.71 -15.47 -12.54
CA ASN A 51 -12.35 -15.15 -12.96
C ASN A 51 -11.37 -15.07 -11.80
N TRP A 52 -10.12 -15.39 -12.11
CA TRP A 52 -8.97 -15.22 -11.21
C TRP A 52 -8.01 -14.17 -11.75
N TYR A 53 -7.37 -13.43 -10.85
CA TYR A 53 -6.25 -12.58 -11.16
C TYR A 53 -5.15 -12.79 -10.13
N ILE A 54 -3.93 -13.06 -10.60
CA ILE A 54 -2.76 -13.29 -9.76
C ILE A 54 -1.66 -12.34 -10.23
N GLU A 55 -1.03 -11.62 -9.28
CA GLU A 55 -0.04 -10.60 -9.62
C GLU A 55 1.16 -10.62 -8.67
N PRO A 56 2.13 -11.54 -8.86
CA PRO A 56 3.33 -11.56 -8.05
C PRO A 56 4.19 -10.31 -8.27
N TYR A 57 4.52 -9.65 -7.17
CA TYR A 57 5.44 -8.51 -7.08
C TYR A 57 6.81 -8.94 -6.61
N LEU A 58 7.85 -8.37 -7.17
CA LEU A 58 9.18 -8.31 -6.60
C LEU A 58 9.50 -6.84 -6.31
N VAL A 59 9.83 -6.55 -5.06
CA VAL A 59 10.00 -5.20 -4.54
C VAL A 59 11.37 -5.11 -3.86
N ARG A 60 12.14 -4.09 -4.20
CA ARG A 60 13.31 -3.68 -3.43
C ARG A 60 12.96 -2.42 -2.64
N ILE A 61 13.15 -2.42 -1.34
CA ILE A 61 12.94 -1.26 -0.48
C ILE A 61 14.31 -0.80 0.01
N ASP A 62 14.65 0.46 -0.22
CA ASP A 62 15.85 1.11 0.31
C ASP A 62 15.47 2.33 1.15
N SER A 63 16.06 2.45 2.34
CA SER A 63 15.93 3.61 3.22
C SER A 63 17.29 4.02 3.75
N ARG A 64 17.65 5.28 3.53
CA ARG A 64 18.91 5.90 4.02
C ARG A 64 18.66 7.11 4.87
N ASP A 65 17.44 7.64 4.82
CA ASP A 65 17.01 8.85 5.48
C ASP A 65 15.66 8.64 6.14
N HIS A 66 15.30 9.54 7.04
CA HIS A 66 13.98 9.58 7.67
C HIS A 66 13.47 11.01 7.72
N TYR A 67 12.17 11.18 7.89
CA TYR A 67 11.54 12.45 8.18
C TYR A 67 11.37 12.60 9.70
N ASP A 68 11.88 13.68 10.26
CA ASP A 68 11.74 14.03 11.69
C ASP A 68 10.32 14.51 12.03
N ASP A 69 10.10 14.91 13.30
CA ASP A 69 8.81 15.44 13.76
C ASP A 69 8.43 16.77 13.09
N GLY A 70 9.40 17.54 12.61
CA GLY A 70 9.18 18.77 11.83
C GLY A 70 8.89 18.51 10.34
N GLY A 71 8.99 17.25 9.88
CA GLY A 71 8.86 16.88 8.47
C GLY A 71 10.12 17.17 7.64
N HIS A 72 11.25 17.42 8.27
CA HIS A 72 12.52 17.61 7.58
C HIS A 72 13.19 16.26 7.34
N ARG A 73 13.72 16.08 6.13
CA ARG A 73 14.49 14.89 5.80
C ARG A 73 15.86 14.94 6.50
N ARG A 74 16.15 13.90 7.26
CA ARG A 74 17.38 13.71 8.00
C ARG A 74 18.06 12.42 7.59
N ARG A 75 19.38 12.45 7.51
CA ARG A 75 20.14 11.24 7.22
C ARG A 75 20.05 10.26 8.39
N SER A 76 19.71 9.01 8.11
CA SER A 76 19.79 7.93 9.09
C SER A 76 21.25 7.51 9.29
N GLY A 77 21.65 7.24 10.54
CA GLY A 77 23.01 6.75 10.82
C GLY A 77 23.28 5.36 10.21
N GLN A 78 22.23 4.62 9.89
CA GLN A 78 22.31 3.29 9.29
C GLN A 78 21.41 3.19 8.06
N ARG A 79 21.91 2.51 7.04
CA ARG A 79 21.11 2.11 5.87
C ARG A 79 20.29 0.88 6.25
N SER A 80 19.01 0.89 5.89
CA SER A 80 18.13 -0.26 5.97
C SER A 80 17.51 -0.55 4.61
N GLY A 81 17.13 -1.79 4.39
CA GLY A 81 16.46 -2.20 3.16
C GLY A 81 15.87 -3.58 3.26
N ALA A 82 15.10 -3.95 2.24
CA ALA A 82 14.54 -5.28 2.13
C ALA A 82 14.33 -5.65 0.65
N TRP A 83 14.43 -6.94 0.37
CA TRP A 83 13.78 -7.56 -0.76
C TRP A 83 12.47 -8.16 -0.28
N ALA A 84 11.37 -7.85 -0.94
CA ALA A 84 10.06 -8.36 -0.61
C ALA A 84 9.38 -8.94 -1.85
N THR A 85 8.54 -9.92 -1.63
CA THR A 85 7.56 -10.40 -2.61
C THR A 85 6.18 -10.30 -1.98
N VAL A 86 5.22 -9.86 -2.79
CA VAL A 86 3.80 -9.86 -2.44
C VAL A 86 3.06 -10.54 -3.58
N VAL A 87 2.17 -11.46 -3.26
CA VAL A 87 1.38 -12.20 -4.24
C VAL A 87 -0.11 -11.98 -3.94
N PRO A 88 -0.75 -10.97 -4.54
CA PRO A 88 -2.20 -10.87 -4.57
C PRO A 88 -2.80 -12.02 -5.38
N ILE A 89 -3.77 -12.70 -4.78
CA ILE A 89 -4.61 -13.72 -5.40
C ILE A 89 -6.05 -13.23 -5.27
N ILE A 90 -6.69 -12.99 -6.39
CA ILE A 90 -7.99 -12.33 -6.48
C ILE A 90 -8.98 -13.23 -7.18
N TYR A 91 -10.21 -13.31 -6.66
CA TYR A 91 -11.29 -14.09 -7.24
C TYR A 91 -12.61 -13.33 -7.25
N GLY A 92 -13.31 -13.37 -8.39
CA GLY A 92 -14.66 -12.84 -8.53
C GLY A 92 -15.71 -13.88 -8.09
N PHE A 93 -16.31 -13.70 -6.91
CA PHE A 93 -17.39 -14.56 -6.43
C PHE A 93 -18.70 -14.29 -7.16
N SER A 94 -18.93 -13.06 -7.55
CA SER A 94 -20.03 -12.62 -8.39
C SER A 94 -19.61 -11.34 -9.09
N ASP A 95 -20.42 -10.80 -10.01
CA ASP A 95 -20.16 -9.53 -10.68
C ASP A 95 -20.09 -8.31 -9.72
N ARG A 96 -20.46 -8.52 -8.44
CA ARG A 96 -20.42 -7.47 -7.42
C ARG A 96 -19.52 -7.79 -6.24
N VAL A 97 -19.09 -9.03 -6.07
CA VAL A 97 -18.32 -9.47 -4.89
C VAL A 97 -17.00 -10.06 -5.33
N MET A 98 -15.92 -9.49 -4.85
CA MET A 98 -14.56 -9.94 -5.10
C MET A 98 -13.83 -10.17 -3.79
N GLY A 99 -13.11 -11.29 -3.71
CA GLY A 99 -12.17 -11.59 -2.62
C GLY A 99 -10.74 -11.47 -3.10
N GLN A 100 -9.85 -11.10 -2.18
CA GLN A 100 -8.42 -11.03 -2.43
C GLN A 100 -7.67 -11.50 -1.18
N VAL A 101 -6.62 -12.28 -1.38
CA VAL A 101 -5.65 -12.63 -0.35
C VAL A 101 -4.27 -12.18 -0.83
N ASN A 102 -3.53 -11.46 0.01
CA ASN A 102 -2.14 -11.11 -0.25
C ASN A 102 -1.25 -11.94 0.66
N LEU A 103 -0.41 -12.74 0.06
CA LEU A 103 0.70 -13.44 0.72
C LEU A 103 1.95 -12.61 0.55
N SER A 104 2.78 -12.53 1.60
CA SER A 104 4.02 -11.76 1.54
C SER A 104 5.18 -12.52 2.17
N ALA A 105 6.38 -12.28 1.66
CA ALA A 105 7.61 -12.69 2.28
C ALA A 105 8.69 -11.63 2.02
N SER A 106 9.63 -11.48 2.96
CA SER A 106 10.72 -10.52 2.78
C SER A 106 12.02 -10.99 3.42
N ARG A 107 13.11 -10.39 2.95
CA ARG A 107 14.46 -10.51 3.49
C ARG A 107 14.98 -9.13 3.80
N SER A 108 15.20 -8.83 5.08
CA SER A 108 15.58 -7.50 5.57
C SER A 108 17.09 -7.39 5.76
N GLU A 109 17.57 -6.15 5.67
CA GLU A 109 18.97 -5.79 6.00
C GLU A 109 19.00 -4.45 6.74
N SER A 110 19.90 -4.30 7.72
CA SER A 110 20.11 -3.06 8.46
C SER A 110 21.51 -3.01 9.03
N GLY A 111 22.24 -1.89 8.83
CA GLY A 111 23.58 -1.68 9.39
C GLY A 111 24.62 -2.74 9.00
N GLY A 112 24.47 -3.40 7.85
CA GLY A 112 25.32 -4.49 7.39
C GLY A 112 24.89 -5.90 7.83
N ALA A 113 23.99 -6.02 8.82
CA ALA A 113 23.34 -7.27 9.19
C ALA A 113 22.20 -7.61 8.21
N ARG A 114 21.88 -8.90 8.09
CA ARG A 114 20.82 -9.41 7.21
C ARG A 114 19.99 -10.46 7.93
N SER A 115 18.70 -10.57 7.58
CA SER A 115 17.88 -11.71 7.99
C SER A 115 18.46 -13.03 7.46
N SER A 116 18.18 -14.13 8.14
CA SER A 116 18.66 -15.47 7.79
C SER A 116 18.19 -15.95 6.41
N GLY A 117 17.11 -15.35 5.87
CA GLY A 117 16.54 -15.67 4.57
C GLY A 117 15.26 -14.87 4.33
N PHE A 118 14.47 -15.29 3.33
CA PHE A 118 13.08 -14.82 3.17
C PHE A 118 12.23 -15.41 4.29
N ARG A 119 11.44 -14.55 4.95
CA ARG A 119 10.51 -14.91 6.01
C ARG A 119 9.12 -14.46 5.62
N ALA A 120 8.12 -15.29 5.92
CA ALA A 120 6.72 -14.93 5.71
C ALA A 120 6.35 -13.69 6.52
N GLY A 121 5.67 -12.75 5.90
CA GLY A 121 5.08 -11.57 6.52
C GLY A 121 3.63 -11.80 6.94
N ASP A 122 2.96 -10.72 7.31
CA ASP A 122 1.54 -10.76 7.64
C ASP A 122 0.70 -10.94 6.38
N THR A 123 -0.29 -11.83 6.47
CA THR A 123 -1.27 -12.06 5.41
C THR A 123 -2.39 -11.04 5.50
N THR A 124 -2.88 -10.54 4.36
CA THR A 124 -4.09 -9.73 4.33
C THR A 124 -5.17 -10.38 3.49
N ALA A 125 -6.42 -10.26 3.93
CA ALA A 125 -7.59 -10.60 3.13
C ALA A 125 -8.42 -9.35 2.89
N ARG A 126 -8.99 -9.22 1.69
CA ARG A 126 -9.87 -8.13 1.28
C ARG A 126 -11.16 -8.71 0.72
N LEU A 127 -12.29 -8.18 1.15
CA LEU A 127 -13.59 -8.42 0.57
C LEU A 127 -14.10 -7.09 0.01
N LEU A 128 -14.40 -7.06 -1.28
CA LEU A 128 -14.91 -5.89 -1.98
C LEU A 128 -16.35 -6.13 -2.44
N TYR A 129 -17.19 -5.12 -2.27
CA TYR A 129 -18.54 -5.06 -2.81
C TYR A 129 -18.67 -3.87 -3.76
N LEU A 130 -19.06 -4.13 -5.01
CA LEU A 130 -19.26 -3.16 -6.07
C LEU A 130 -20.65 -2.53 -5.93
N LEU A 131 -20.70 -1.27 -5.47
CA LEU A 131 -21.93 -0.49 -5.32
C LEU A 131 -22.47 -0.06 -6.69
N GLN A 132 -21.58 0.40 -7.57
CA GLN A 132 -21.87 0.83 -8.92
C GLN A 132 -20.87 0.22 -9.90
N ALA A 133 -21.38 -0.52 -10.87
CA ALA A 133 -20.57 -1.07 -11.95
C ALA A 133 -20.30 -0.01 -13.04
N PRO A 134 -19.13 -0.03 -13.70
CA PRO A 134 -18.87 0.80 -14.86
C PRO A 134 -19.75 0.39 -16.02
N ASN A 135 -19.87 1.26 -17.04
CA ASN A 135 -20.41 0.90 -18.36
C ASN A 135 -19.27 0.37 -19.26
N ALA A 136 -19.62 -0.05 -20.47
CA ALA A 136 -18.68 -0.71 -21.38
C ALA A 136 -17.48 0.17 -21.79
N ASP A 137 -17.68 1.48 -21.95
CA ASP A 137 -16.62 2.47 -22.27
C ASP A 137 -15.89 3.02 -21.02
N GLY A 138 -16.31 2.59 -19.80
CA GLY A 138 -15.72 2.98 -18.53
C GLY A 138 -16.02 4.41 -18.09
N THR A 139 -16.85 5.17 -18.81
CA THR A 139 -17.16 6.57 -18.49
C THR A 139 -18.09 6.71 -17.26
N ARG A 140 -18.95 5.72 -17.00
CA ARG A 140 -19.66 5.62 -15.73
C ARG A 140 -18.70 5.12 -14.65
N PRO A 141 -18.53 5.84 -13.53
CA PRO A 141 -17.58 5.41 -12.50
C PRO A 141 -17.98 4.07 -11.88
N ALA A 142 -17.02 3.20 -11.67
CA ALA A 142 -17.12 2.10 -10.73
C ALA A 142 -16.95 2.65 -9.30
N ILE A 143 -17.85 2.28 -8.38
CA ILE A 143 -17.78 2.67 -6.98
C ILE A 143 -17.88 1.42 -6.12
N SER A 144 -16.97 1.23 -5.19
CA SER A 144 -16.94 0.06 -4.33
C SER A 144 -16.59 0.39 -2.89
N VAL A 145 -17.04 -0.47 -1.99
CA VAL A 145 -16.58 -0.51 -0.59
C VAL A 145 -15.82 -1.81 -0.37
N ALA A 146 -14.85 -1.78 0.51
CA ALA A 146 -14.10 -2.97 0.87
C ALA A 146 -13.79 -3.02 2.37
N LEU A 147 -13.70 -4.24 2.89
CA LEU A 147 -13.09 -4.53 4.19
C LEU A 147 -11.77 -5.25 3.96
N VAL A 148 -10.74 -4.80 4.63
CA VAL A 148 -9.41 -5.40 4.60
C VAL A 148 -9.06 -5.85 6.00
N GLN A 149 -8.78 -7.12 6.16
CA GLN A 149 -8.30 -7.70 7.41
C GLN A 149 -6.84 -8.10 7.25
N ARG A 150 -5.98 -7.56 8.10
CA ARG A 150 -4.61 -8.03 8.27
C ARG A 150 -4.57 -9.03 9.41
N PHE A 151 -3.94 -10.16 9.15
CA PHE A 151 -3.70 -11.24 10.09
C PHE A 151 -2.24 -11.23 10.50
N SER A 152 -1.95 -11.35 11.78
CA SER A 152 -0.61 -11.45 12.32
C SER A 152 -0.05 -12.86 12.11
N THR A 153 0.30 -13.19 10.88
CA THR A 153 0.87 -14.50 10.49
C THR A 153 2.40 -14.49 10.44
N GLY A 154 3.00 -13.31 10.33
CA GLY A 154 4.45 -13.13 10.35
C GLY A 154 5.02 -13.16 11.78
N SER A 155 6.28 -13.58 11.90
CA SER A 155 6.99 -13.54 13.18
C SER A 155 7.22 -12.09 13.63
N HIS A 156 6.90 -11.78 14.87
CA HIS A 156 6.96 -10.41 15.40
C HIS A 156 7.57 -10.32 16.82
N ASP A 157 7.50 -11.37 17.62
CA ASP A 157 8.08 -11.46 18.96
C ASP A 157 8.73 -12.84 19.18
N ARG A 158 9.39 -13.05 20.32
CA ARG A 158 10.12 -14.27 20.68
C ARG A 158 11.10 -14.70 19.59
N ILE A 159 11.73 -13.71 18.94
CA ILE A 159 12.66 -13.97 17.85
C ILE A 159 13.95 -14.57 18.41
N ALA A 160 14.19 -15.84 18.07
CA ALA A 160 15.44 -16.50 18.44
C ALA A 160 16.55 -16.07 17.48
N GLY A 161 17.64 -15.56 18.01
CA GLY A 161 18.86 -15.23 17.27
C GLY A 161 18.80 -13.89 16.56
N ASN A 162 18.37 -13.85 15.29
CA ASN A 162 18.48 -12.65 14.47
C ASN A 162 17.18 -11.79 14.48
N PRO A 163 17.18 -10.60 15.10
CA PRO A 163 15.98 -9.72 15.13
C PRO A 163 15.45 -9.34 13.75
N LEU A 164 16.27 -9.37 12.70
CA LEU A 164 15.85 -9.07 11.33
C LEU A 164 14.99 -10.18 10.70
N ASP A 165 14.84 -11.33 11.37
CA ASP A 165 13.89 -12.38 10.95
C ASP A 165 12.44 -12.06 11.33
N ALA A 166 12.18 -11.00 12.10
CA ALA A 166 10.84 -10.48 12.36
C ALA A 166 10.30 -9.79 11.11
N GLN A 167 9.24 -10.34 10.51
CA GLN A 167 8.62 -9.83 9.27
C GLN A 167 7.12 -9.49 9.44
N GLY A 168 6.54 -9.74 10.59
CA GLY A 168 5.22 -9.29 11.01
C GLY A 168 5.31 -8.18 12.04
N ASP A 169 4.19 -7.48 12.32
CA ASP A 169 4.11 -6.54 13.43
C ASP A 169 3.25 -7.04 14.60
N GLY A 170 2.71 -8.25 14.50
CA GLY A 170 1.91 -8.88 15.54
C GLY A 170 0.49 -8.34 15.67
N VAL A 171 0.13 -7.31 14.92
CA VAL A 171 -1.11 -6.58 15.11
C VAL A 171 -2.15 -6.97 14.06
N GLN A 172 -3.30 -7.48 14.54
CA GLN A 172 -4.46 -7.67 13.69
C GLN A 172 -5.18 -6.34 13.48
N ARG A 173 -5.48 -5.99 12.22
CA ARG A 173 -6.10 -4.72 11.89
C ARG A 173 -7.19 -4.89 10.84
N THR A 174 -8.36 -4.33 11.12
CA THR A 174 -9.45 -4.20 10.15
C THR A 174 -9.47 -2.77 9.61
N THR A 175 -9.57 -2.62 8.28
CA THR A 175 -9.64 -1.33 7.60
C THR A 175 -10.80 -1.35 6.62
N ALA A 176 -11.63 -0.32 6.63
CA ALA A 176 -12.64 -0.08 5.61
C ALA A 176 -12.06 0.81 4.51
N ALA A 177 -12.51 0.60 3.28
CA ALA A 177 -12.09 1.39 2.14
C ALA A 177 -13.27 1.73 1.23
N LEU A 178 -13.23 2.93 0.64
CA LEU A 178 -14.09 3.40 -0.43
C LEU A 178 -13.22 3.61 -1.67
N GLY A 179 -13.56 2.98 -2.77
CA GLY A 179 -12.84 3.05 -4.04
C GLY A 179 -13.70 3.62 -5.15
N VAL A 180 -13.09 4.37 -6.05
CA VAL A 180 -13.70 4.87 -7.29
C VAL A 180 -12.73 4.72 -8.45
N GLN A 181 -13.26 4.37 -9.62
CA GLN A 181 -12.50 4.27 -10.88
C GLN A 181 -13.37 4.74 -12.03
N GLN A 182 -12.76 5.44 -12.98
CA GLN A 182 -13.45 5.91 -14.17
C GLN A 182 -12.46 6.06 -15.33
N VAL A 183 -12.95 5.90 -16.53
CA VAL A 183 -12.21 6.21 -17.78
C VAL A 183 -12.64 7.56 -18.30
N VAL A 184 -11.66 8.37 -18.69
CA VAL A 184 -11.83 9.65 -19.40
C VAL A 184 -11.16 9.51 -20.76
N TRP A 185 -11.91 9.78 -21.83
CA TRP A 185 -11.39 9.77 -23.19
C TRP A 185 -10.87 11.15 -23.55
N LEU A 186 -9.61 11.22 -23.96
CA LEU A 186 -8.99 12.45 -24.43
C LEU A 186 -9.37 12.76 -25.87
N GLY A 187 -9.10 13.99 -26.32
CA GLY A 187 -9.43 14.42 -27.70
C GLY A 187 -8.67 13.71 -28.82
N ASN A 188 -7.67 12.89 -28.47
CA ASN A 188 -6.90 12.03 -29.38
C ASN A 188 -7.38 10.56 -29.37
N ASP A 189 -8.58 10.31 -28.86
CA ASP A 189 -9.20 8.99 -28.68
C ASP A 189 -8.36 8.01 -27.83
N ARG A 190 -7.53 8.54 -26.93
CA ARG A 190 -6.79 7.75 -25.97
C ARG A 190 -7.48 7.80 -24.60
N PRO A 191 -7.72 6.65 -23.96
CA PRO A 191 -8.29 6.62 -22.64
C PRO A 191 -7.23 6.88 -21.55
N VAL A 192 -7.67 7.62 -20.53
CA VAL A 192 -7.03 7.70 -19.23
C VAL A 192 -7.95 7.01 -18.23
N ARG A 193 -7.49 5.94 -17.60
CA ARG A 193 -8.17 5.34 -16.48
C ARG A 193 -7.60 5.93 -15.20
N TRP A 194 -8.42 6.59 -14.41
CA TRP A 194 -8.03 7.01 -13.09
C TRP A 194 -8.78 6.21 -12.02
N ARG A 195 -8.14 6.05 -10.88
CA ARG A 195 -8.72 5.42 -9.71
C ARG A 195 -8.26 6.11 -8.44
N ALA A 196 -9.11 6.06 -7.41
CA ALA A 196 -8.78 6.55 -6.09
C ALA A 196 -9.34 5.62 -5.02
N GLN A 197 -8.65 5.54 -3.89
CA GLN A 197 -9.13 4.83 -2.72
C GLN A 197 -8.86 5.65 -1.46
N LEU A 198 -9.90 5.84 -0.66
CA LEU A 198 -9.81 6.31 0.73
C LEU A 198 -9.97 5.10 1.64
N SER A 199 -9.09 4.96 2.64
CA SER A 199 -9.15 3.86 3.59
C SER A 199 -8.97 4.37 5.02
N ALA A 200 -9.68 3.76 5.98
CA ALA A 200 -9.56 4.09 7.39
C ALA A 200 -9.72 2.83 8.25
N GLY A 201 -8.93 2.76 9.31
CA GLY A 201 -9.02 1.68 10.30
C GLY A 201 -8.86 2.24 11.71
N PRO A 202 -9.68 1.79 12.68
CA PRO A 202 -9.53 2.19 14.08
C PRO A 202 -8.21 1.69 14.66
N ALA A 203 -7.86 2.19 15.82
CA ALA A 203 -6.79 1.63 16.63
C ALA A 203 -7.12 0.16 16.93
N PRO A 204 -6.22 -0.78 16.64
CA PRO A 204 -6.45 -2.19 16.92
C PRO A 204 -6.36 -2.48 18.43
N SER A 205 -6.78 -3.67 18.82
CA SER A 205 -6.58 -4.16 20.19
C SER A 205 -5.09 -4.21 20.53
N ARG A 206 -4.77 -4.12 21.81
CA ARG A 206 -3.40 -4.29 22.30
C ARG A 206 -2.91 -5.69 21.97
N THR A 207 -1.66 -5.76 21.52
CA THR A 207 -0.98 -7.04 21.25
C THR A 207 0.06 -7.31 22.31
N ALA A 208 0.05 -8.50 22.87
CA ALA A 208 1.09 -8.94 23.81
C ALA A 208 2.41 -9.13 23.06
N ILE A 209 3.51 -8.68 23.66
CA ILE A 209 4.86 -8.81 23.14
C ILE A 209 5.74 -9.45 24.21
N SER A 210 6.49 -10.45 23.84
CA SER A 210 7.39 -11.19 24.72
C SER A 210 8.76 -11.40 24.07
N GLY A 211 9.82 -11.16 24.83
CA GLY A 211 11.19 -11.38 24.36
C GLY A 211 11.63 -10.42 23.26
N THR A 212 12.62 -10.81 22.50
CA THR A 212 13.13 -10.06 21.34
C THR A 212 12.04 -9.91 20.28
N SER A 213 11.78 -8.68 19.84
CA SER A 213 10.68 -8.39 18.92
C SER A 213 11.04 -7.36 17.84
N VAL A 214 10.15 -7.22 16.86
CA VAL A 214 10.21 -6.19 15.82
C VAL A 214 10.18 -4.76 16.38
N TYR A 215 9.79 -4.60 17.64
CA TYR A 215 9.74 -3.32 18.35
C TYR A 215 11.06 -2.93 19.04
N GLY A 216 12.10 -3.78 18.90
CA GLY A 216 13.42 -3.53 19.47
C GLY A 216 13.55 -3.92 20.94
N THR A 217 12.67 -4.77 21.45
CA THR A 217 12.74 -5.33 22.80
C THR A 217 13.81 -6.42 22.91
N ASP A 218 14.33 -6.62 24.13
CA ASP A 218 15.25 -7.70 24.43
C ASP A 218 14.53 -9.01 24.81
N ASP A 219 15.29 -10.06 25.11
CA ASP A 219 14.81 -11.40 25.43
C ASP A 219 14.03 -11.48 26.75
N SER A 220 14.25 -10.54 27.66
CA SER A 220 13.60 -10.47 28.97
C SER A 220 12.27 -9.68 28.96
N PHE A 221 11.94 -8.99 27.87
CA PHE A 221 10.78 -8.13 27.81
C PHE A 221 9.45 -8.91 27.88
N GLN A 222 8.53 -8.36 28.68
CA GLN A 222 7.13 -8.80 28.75
C GLN A 222 6.23 -7.57 28.79
N GLY A 223 5.34 -7.43 27.81
CA GLY A 223 4.49 -6.25 27.72
C GLY A 223 3.50 -6.28 26.58
N HIS A 224 3.14 -5.09 26.10
CA HIS A 224 2.13 -4.90 25.06
C HIS A 224 2.52 -3.76 24.12
N ILE A 225 2.15 -3.89 22.85
CA ILE A 225 2.12 -2.79 21.89
C ILE A 225 0.68 -2.33 21.68
N SER A 226 0.46 -1.03 21.71
CA SER A 226 -0.78 -0.36 21.30
C SER A 226 -0.47 0.45 20.05
N ARG A 227 -1.10 0.11 18.93
CA ARG A 227 -0.95 0.83 17.64
C ARG A 227 -2.07 1.86 17.47
N GLY A 228 -1.81 2.88 16.69
CA GLY A 228 -2.79 3.91 16.41
C GLY A 228 -3.79 3.55 15.31
N SER A 229 -4.78 4.42 15.10
CA SER A 229 -5.68 4.38 13.94
C SER A 229 -4.94 4.78 12.66
N VAL A 230 -5.42 4.29 11.52
CA VAL A 230 -4.82 4.57 10.22
C VAL A 230 -5.81 5.27 9.30
N LEU A 231 -5.29 6.16 8.46
CA LEU A 231 -5.99 6.78 7.35
C LEU A 231 -5.07 6.74 6.13
N GLY A 232 -5.59 6.31 4.99
CA GLY A 232 -4.86 6.23 3.73
C GLY A 232 -5.67 6.81 2.57
N LEU A 233 -4.99 7.46 1.66
CA LEU A 233 -5.51 7.92 0.37
C LEU A 233 -4.52 7.52 -0.71
N SER A 234 -4.99 6.91 -1.78
CA SER A 234 -4.20 6.70 -3.00
C SER A 234 -4.99 7.14 -4.22
N VAL A 235 -4.28 7.68 -5.20
CA VAL A 235 -4.83 8.09 -6.50
C VAL A 235 -3.85 7.64 -7.56
N GLY A 236 -4.34 6.97 -8.59
CA GLY A 236 -3.57 6.53 -9.74
C GLY A 236 -4.22 6.96 -11.04
N ALA A 237 -3.41 7.25 -12.04
CA ALA A 237 -3.81 7.51 -13.41
C ALA A 237 -2.98 6.66 -14.37
N GLU A 238 -3.64 6.04 -15.32
CA GLU A 238 -3.08 5.15 -16.32
C GLU A 238 -3.44 5.71 -17.70
N TYR A 239 -2.46 6.10 -18.49
CA TYR A 239 -2.63 6.61 -19.85
C TYR A 239 -2.24 5.54 -20.87
N SER A 240 -3.19 5.09 -21.69
CA SER A 240 -2.94 4.12 -22.74
C SER A 240 -2.35 4.80 -23.99
N PHE A 241 -1.05 4.58 -24.23
CA PHE A 241 -0.40 5.02 -25.47
C PHE A 241 -0.84 4.19 -26.69
N ASN A 242 -1.08 2.90 -26.48
CA ASN A 242 -1.56 1.93 -27.45
C ASN A 242 -2.03 0.65 -26.73
N SER A 243 -2.39 -0.41 -27.47
CA SER A 243 -2.86 -1.67 -26.88
C SER A 243 -1.84 -2.40 -25.99
N ARG A 244 -0.55 -2.00 -26.03
CA ARG A 244 0.52 -2.68 -25.28
C ARG A 244 1.17 -1.81 -24.23
N TRP A 245 1.26 -0.50 -24.42
CA TRP A 245 1.99 0.40 -23.53
C TRP A 245 1.06 1.34 -22.80
N VAL A 246 1.21 1.38 -21.49
CA VAL A 246 0.48 2.28 -20.58
C VAL A 246 1.47 3.00 -19.68
N GLY A 247 1.35 4.31 -19.59
CA GLY A 247 2.07 5.10 -18.59
C GLY A 247 1.24 5.26 -17.33
N VAL A 248 1.87 5.11 -16.18
CA VAL A 248 1.20 5.16 -14.87
C VAL A 248 1.84 6.22 -14.00
N MET A 249 1.00 6.96 -13.27
CA MET A 249 1.43 7.86 -12.21
C MET A 249 0.53 7.71 -11.00
N GLU A 250 1.12 7.50 -9.83
CA GLU A 250 0.38 7.38 -8.59
C GLU A 250 0.89 8.34 -7.52
N VAL A 251 -0.02 8.72 -6.64
CA VAL A 251 0.24 9.42 -5.38
C VAL A 251 -0.42 8.65 -4.27
N ALA A 252 0.31 8.35 -3.22
CA ALA A 252 -0.26 7.78 -2.01
C ALA A 252 0.10 8.63 -0.80
N ALA A 253 -0.85 8.77 0.12
CA ALA A 253 -0.69 9.45 1.39
C ALA A 253 -1.22 8.57 2.51
N SER A 254 -0.47 8.48 3.60
CA SER A 254 -0.90 7.72 4.77
C SER A 254 -0.61 8.48 6.06
N ARG A 255 -1.42 8.19 7.08
CA ARG A 255 -1.24 8.65 8.44
C ARG A 255 -1.56 7.51 9.40
N GLU A 256 -0.70 7.32 10.39
CA GLU A 256 -1.00 6.50 11.56
C GLU A 256 -0.87 7.38 12.81
N THR A 257 -1.81 7.28 13.74
CA THR A 257 -1.70 7.95 15.04
C THR A 257 -0.64 7.25 15.89
N GLY A 258 -0.17 7.89 16.96
CA GLY A 258 0.96 7.40 17.73
C GLY A 258 0.79 5.98 18.27
N GLN A 259 1.91 5.33 18.57
CA GLN A 259 1.95 4.00 19.18
C GLN A 259 2.63 4.04 20.56
N ARG A 260 2.31 3.09 21.41
CA ARG A 260 2.88 2.95 22.76
C ARG A 260 3.27 1.51 23.02
N LEU A 261 4.55 1.29 23.33
CA LEU A 261 5.08 0.05 23.88
C LEU A 261 5.15 0.21 25.41
N SER A 262 4.62 -0.74 26.17
CA SER A 262 4.66 -0.72 27.63
C SER A 262 4.84 -2.13 28.19
N GLY A 263 5.70 -2.28 29.17
CA GLY A 263 6.00 -3.57 29.77
C GLY A 263 7.11 -3.49 30.80
N PHE A 264 7.77 -4.61 31.01
CA PHE A 264 8.89 -4.77 31.93
C PHE A 264 10.00 -5.55 31.22
N ALA A 265 11.24 -5.21 31.53
CA ALA A 265 12.43 -5.94 31.09
C ALA A 265 13.46 -5.97 32.23
N ARG A 266 14.47 -6.83 32.11
CA ARG A 266 15.60 -6.84 33.05
C ARG A 266 16.67 -5.89 32.53
N ASN A 267 17.14 -5.00 33.41
CA ASN A 267 18.30 -4.18 33.08
C ASN A 267 19.62 -4.98 33.23
N SER A 268 20.73 -4.35 32.94
CA SER A 268 22.07 -4.96 32.99
C SER A 268 22.47 -5.47 34.40
N SER A 269 21.86 -5.00 35.47
CA SER A 269 22.05 -5.50 36.83
C SER A 269 21.10 -6.65 37.21
N GLY A 270 20.21 -7.08 36.31
CA GLY A 270 19.21 -8.12 36.52
C GLY A 270 17.92 -7.63 37.23
N ALA A 271 17.85 -6.35 37.60
CA ALA A 271 16.65 -5.79 38.19
C ALA A 271 15.53 -5.60 37.13
N ILE A 272 14.28 -5.77 37.56
CA ILE A 272 13.11 -5.53 36.69
C ILE A 272 12.88 -4.03 36.61
N GLU A 273 12.84 -3.53 35.36
CA GLU A 273 12.60 -2.14 35.04
C GLU A 273 11.33 -2.02 34.20
N ARG A 274 10.55 -0.96 34.43
CA ARG A 274 9.41 -0.62 33.58
C ARG A 274 9.88 0.09 32.33
N ILE A 275 9.49 -0.47 31.18
CA ILE A 275 9.74 0.10 29.87
C ILE A 275 8.45 0.76 29.39
N GLU A 276 8.57 2.00 28.93
CA GLU A 276 7.47 2.75 28.35
C GLU A 276 7.99 3.65 27.21
N GLU A 277 7.68 3.29 25.98
CA GLU A 277 8.08 4.02 24.79
C GLU A 277 6.85 4.56 24.06
N HIS A 278 6.92 5.84 23.73
CA HIS A 278 5.92 6.50 22.88
C HIS A 278 6.54 6.88 21.56
N ARG A 279 5.91 6.46 20.49
CA ARG A 279 6.25 6.94 19.13
C ARG A 279 5.12 7.84 18.65
N PRO A 280 5.45 9.07 18.18
CA PRO A 280 4.45 10.04 17.75
C PRO A 280 3.72 9.56 16.49
N ALA A 281 2.68 10.29 16.10
CA ALA A 281 1.97 10.06 14.85
C ALA A 281 2.91 10.20 13.66
N SER A 282 2.74 9.31 12.68
CA SER A 282 3.50 9.31 11.42
C SER A 282 2.62 9.72 10.24
N ARG A 283 3.24 10.27 9.22
CA ARG A 283 2.64 10.56 7.90
C ARG A 283 3.65 10.25 6.82
N SER A 284 3.17 9.81 5.67
CA SER A 284 3.97 9.66 4.46
C SER A 284 3.19 10.14 3.24
N VAL A 285 3.90 10.67 2.26
CA VAL A 285 3.40 10.91 0.90
C VAL A 285 4.44 10.34 -0.05
N THR A 286 3.98 9.49 -0.97
CA THR A 286 4.81 8.85 -1.99
C THR A 286 4.30 9.14 -3.38
N LEU A 287 5.19 9.10 -4.36
CA LEU A 287 4.90 9.07 -5.78
C LEU A 287 5.37 7.73 -6.35
N ALA A 288 4.65 7.20 -7.34
CA ALA A 288 5.03 5.98 -8.02
C ALA A 288 4.78 6.09 -9.54
N PRO A 289 5.74 6.64 -10.31
CA PRO A 289 5.76 6.49 -11.75
C PRO A 289 6.03 5.04 -12.14
N ALA A 290 5.27 4.54 -13.13
CA ALA A 290 5.44 3.20 -13.66
C ALA A 290 5.07 3.13 -15.15
N VAL A 291 5.43 2.02 -15.77
CA VAL A 291 5.06 1.67 -17.14
C VAL A 291 4.53 0.25 -17.15
N GLU A 292 3.41 0.05 -17.84
CA GLU A 292 2.85 -1.28 -18.12
C GLU A 292 3.18 -1.70 -19.54
N TYR A 293 3.41 -3.00 -19.72
CA TYR A 293 3.52 -3.64 -21.02
C TYR A 293 2.64 -4.88 -21.08
N HIS A 294 1.75 -4.93 -22.06
CA HIS A 294 0.81 -6.03 -22.26
C HIS A 294 1.33 -6.98 -23.35
N PHE A 295 1.65 -8.21 -22.95
CA PHE A 295 1.99 -9.30 -23.88
C PHE A 295 0.74 -9.81 -24.59
N SER A 296 -0.38 -9.85 -23.86
CA SER A 296 -1.72 -10.22 -24.32
C SER A 296 -2.78 -9.50 -23.46
N PRO A 297 -4.08 -9.61 -23.79
CA PRO A 297 -5.14 -9.07 -22.93
C PRO A 297 -5.17 -9.68 -21.52
N THR A 298 -4.59 -10.87 -21.33
CA THR A 298 -4.60 -11.60 -20.06
C THR A 298 -3.24 -11.66 -19.36
N LEU A 299 -2.19 -11.12 -19.97
CA LEU A 299 -0.83 -11.13 -19.43
C LEU A 299 -0.18 -9.76 -19.61
N GLY A 300 0.06 -9.09 -18.49
CA GLY A 300 0.71 -7.79 -18.45
C GLY A 300 1.86 -7.74 -17.44
N LEU A 301 2.80 -6.85 -17.67
CA LEU A 301 3.91 -6.56 -16.77
C LEU A 301 3.85 -5.08 -16.40
N ILE A 302 4.02 -4.75 -15.14
CA ILE A 302 4.23 -3.38 -14.69
C ILE A 302 5.58 -3.26 -14.00
N ALA A 303 6.30 -2.17 -14.27
CA ALA A 303 7.55 -1.85 -13.61
C ALA A 303 7.60 -0.36 -13.27
N GLY A 304 8.05 -0.03 -12.06
CA GLY A 304 8.12 1.35 -11.62
C GLY A 304 8.91 1.52 -10.33
N VAL A 305 8.86 2.74 -9.80
CA VAL A 305 9.59 3.10 -8.57
C VAL A 305 8.68 3.93 -7.68
N GLU A 306 8.36 3.43 -6.49
CA GLU A 306 7.73 4.24 -5.45
C GLU A 306 8.82 4.96 -4.64
N PHE A 307 8.62 6.25 -4.36
CA PHE A 307 9.54 7.01 -3.51
C PHE A 307 8.82 8.07 -2.67
N SER A 308 9.37 8.30 -1.47
CA SER A 308 8.84 9.30 -0.56
C SER A 308 9.16 10.71 -1.02
N VAL A 309 8.13 11.59 -1.05
CA VAL A 309 8.28 13.02 -1.38
C VAL A 309 8.04 13.92 -0.17
N ALA A 310 7.28 13.45 0.82
CA ALA A 310 7.08 14.13 2.10
C ALA A 310 6.79 13.10 3.20
N GLY A 311 7.08 13.48 4.44
CA GLY A 311 6.84 12.61 5.58
C GLY A 311 6.95 13.34 6.91
N ARG A 312 6.57 12.65 7.99
CA ARG A 312 6.79 13.03 9.38
C ARG A 312 6.89 11.76 10.21
N ASN A 313 7.92 11.65 11.03
CA ASN A 313 8.18 10.47 11.88
C ASN A 313 8.11 9.15 11.08
N THR A 314 8.68 9.13 9.89
CA THR A 314 8.67 7.97 8.98
C THR A 314 9.96 7.88 8.18
N SER A 315 10.27 6.70 7.69
CA SER A 315 11.40 6.49 6.78
C SER A 315 11.17 7.17 5.42
N HIS A 316 12.24 7.69 4.84
CA HIS A 316 12.26 8.04 3.43
C HIS A 316 12.66 6.79 2.65
N ILE A 317 11.78 6.32 1.77
CA ILE A 317 11.98 5.11 0.97
C ILE A 317 12.19 5.44 -0.50
N VAL A 318 12.96 4.57 -1.16
CA VAL A 318 12.99 4.42 -2.63
C VAL A 318 12.79 2.93 -2.89
N SER A 319 11.75 2.60 -3.66
CA SER A 319 11.27 1.24 -3.80
C SER A 319 11.00 0.89 -5.28
N PRO A 320 12.02 0.48 -6.05
CA PRO A 320 11.80 -0.11 -7.36
C PRO A 320 11.06 -1.43 -7.22
N GLN A 321 10.09 -1.65 -8.11
CA GLN A 321 9.24 -2.83 -8.09
C GLN A 321 8.78 -3.23 -9.50
N ILE A 322 8.53 -4.51 -9.65
CA ILE A 322 8.04 -5.13 -10.87
C ILE A 322 6.96 -6.15 -10.50
N ALA A 323 5.91 -6.23 -11.30
CA ALA A 323 4.87 -7.25 -11.13
C ALA A 323 4.42 -7.82 -12.47
N LEU A 324 3.95 -9.07 -12.43
CA LEU A 324 3.39 -9.78 -13.58
C LEU A 324 1.92 -10.08 -13.32
N GLY A 325 1.03 -9.37 -14.02
CA GLY A 325 -0.42 -9.55 -13.91
C GLY A 325 -0.91 -10.67 -14.82
N MET A 326 -1.60 -11.64 -14.26
CA MET A 326 -2.14 -12.82 -14.96
C MET A 326 -3.62 -12.95 -14.68
N PHE A 327 -4.43 -12.94 -15.74
CA PHE A 327 -5.88 -13.09 -15.71
C PHE A 327 -6.27 -14.47 -16.26
N PHE A 328 -7.18 -15.16 -15.54
CA PHE A 328 -7.67 -16.50 -15.89
C PHE A 328 -9.18 -16.58 -15.87
#